data_f86b9193928c461e52a19cbd100403b6
#
_entry.id   f86b9193928c461e52a19cbd100403b6
#
_cell.length_a   1.000
_cell.length_b   1.000
_cell.length_c   1.000
_cell.angle_alpha   90.00
_cell.angle_beta   90.00
_cell.angle_gamma   90.00
#
_symmetry.space_group_name_H-M   'P 1'
#
loop_
_entity.id
_entity.type
_entity.pdbx_description
1 polymer ?
#
loop_
_entity_poly.entity_id
_entity_poly.type
_entity_poly.pdbx_seq_one_letter_code
_entity_poly.pdbx_strand_id
1 'polypeptide(L)'
;MGRGRTLVSVRLQRQVVDYALRRRSLLAEVYSGRTGVSEVCDANPYLLRAAKFHGKPSQVICPICRKEQLTLVSWVFGDHLGAVSGSARTAEELVLLATRFDEFSVHVVEVCRTCSWNHLVKSYVLGAIPPPKGSRTPRRTQTARSRARTASE
;
A
#
# COMPACT_ATOMS: atom_id res chain seq x y z
N MET A 1 25.35 9.83 -11.19
CA MET A 1 24.98 10.07 -9.79
C MET A 1 23.50 9.76 -9.56
N GLY A 2 23.15 8.51 -9.33
CA GLY A 2 21.75 8.07 -9.18
C GLY A 2 21.54 6.91 -8.20
N ARG A 3 22.49 6.61 -7.34
CA ARG A 3 22.47 5.42 -6.46
C ARG A 3 21.76 5.59 -5.11
N GLY A 4 21.34 6.82 -4.74
CA GLY A 4 20.77 7.10 -3.43
C GLY A 4 19.27 6.86 -3.30
N ARG A 5 18.51 6.91 -4.39
CA ARG A 5 17.03 6.86 -4.34
C ARG A 5 16.46 5.46 -4.19
N THR A 6 17.12 4.45 -4.74
CA THR A 6 16.61 3.07 -4.75
C THR A 6 16.71 2.41 -3.38
N LEU A 7 17.76 2.68 -2.63
CA LEU A 7 17.97 2.08 -1.30
C LEU A 7 17.02 2.63 -0.22
N VAL A 8 16.68 3.91 -0.30
CA VAL A 8 15.73 4.54 0.63
C VAL A 8 14.32 4.00 0.40
N SER A 9 13.92 3.82 -0.86
CA SER A 9 12.60 3.30 -1.21
C SER A 9 12.39 1.87 -0.72
N VAL A 10 13.38 1.00 -0.84
CA VAL A 10 13.31 -0.41 -0.40
C VAL A 10 13.23 -0.53 1.12
N ARG A 11 13.91 0.35 1.84
CA ARG A 11 13.91 0.32 3.32
C ARG A 11 12.61 0.82 3.94
N LEU A 12 11.80 1.58 3.19
CA LEU A 12 10.52 2.11 3.66
C LEU A 12 9.37 1.12 3.52
N GLN A 13 9.47 0.15 2.61
CA GLN A 13 8.44 -0.87 2.41
C GLN A 13 8.51 -1.94 3.50
N ARG A 14 7.39 -2.13 4.20
CA ARG A 14 7.26 -3.13 5.27
C ARG A 14 6.13 -4.10 4.94
N GLN A 15 6.14 -5.29 5.54
CA GLN A 15 5.09 -6.29 5.39
C GLN A 15 4.75 -6.58 3.92
N VAL A 16 5.79 -6.75 3.11
CA VAL A 16 5.65 -6.96 1.67
C VAL A 16 5.04 -8.34 1.40
N VAL A 17 3.94 -8.35 0.67
CA VAL A 17 3.30 -9.58 0.16
C VAL A 17 3.43 -9.59 -1.35
N ASP A 18 3.97 -10.67 -1.90
CA ASP A 18 4.12 -10.89 -3.34
C ASP A 18 3.04 -11.87 -3.82
N TYR A 19 2.38 -11.53 -4.91
CA TYR A 19 1.29 -12.32 -5.49
C TYR A 19 1.70 -13.06 -6.77
N ALA A 20 3.00 -13.23 -7.03
CA ALA A 20 3.49 -13.87 -8.25
C ALA A 20 3.01 -15.32 -8.40
N LEU A 21 2.95 -16.09 -7.32
CA LEU A 21 2.45 -17.47 -7.35
C LEU A 21 0.95 -17.53 -7.66
N ARG A 22 0.16 -16.64 -7.07
CA ARG A 22 -1.28 -16.53 -7.38
C ARG A 22 -1.51 -16.19 -8.85
N ARG A 23 -0.73 -15.23 -9.36
CA ARG A 23 -0.78 -14.83 -10.75
C ARG A 23 -0.46 -16.00 -11.70
N ARG A 24 0.58 -16.74 -11.40
CA ARG A 24 0.98 -17.92 -12.19
C ARG A 24 -0.12 -18.98 -12.16
N SER A 25 -0.70 -19.26 -11.02
CA SER A 25 -1.79 -20.22 -10.86
C SER A 25 -3.02 -19.81 -11.68
N LEU A 26 -3.42 -18.54 -11.60
CA LEU A 26 -4.56 -18.02 -12.35
C LEU A 26 -4.33 -18.10 -13.86
N LEU A 27 -3.13 -17.75 -14.32
CA LEU A 27 -2.79 -17.85 -15.74
C LEU A 27 -2.79 -19.29 -16.23
N ALA A 28 -2.36 -20.26 -15.42
CA ALA A 28 -2.47 -21.67 -15.74
C ALA A 28 -3.92 -22.12 -15.92
N GLU A 29 -4.82 -21.63 -15.09
CA GLU A 29 -6.27 -21.88 -15.21
C GLU A 29 -6.83 -21.27 -16.49
N VAL A 30 -6.44 -20.08 -16.85
CA VAL A 30 -6.87 -19.42 -18.10
C VAL A 30 -6.38 -20.18 -19.30
N TYR A 31 -5.11 -20.56 -19.34
CA TYR A 31 -4.50 -21.30 -20.47
C TYR A 31 -5.06 -22.71 -20.61
N SER A 32 -5.49 -23.34 -19.53
CA SER A 32 -6.15 -24.64 -19.56
C SER A 32 -7.66 -24.57 -19.88
N GLY A 33 -8.23 -23.39 -19.99
CA GLY A 33 -9.63 -23.18 -20.26
C GLY A 33 -10.56 -23.35 -19.04
N ARG A 34 -10.02 -23.53 -17.83
CA ARG A 34 -10.82 -23.61 -16.59
C ARG A 34 -11.43 -22.29 -16.19
N THR A 35 -10.71 -21.19 -16.48
CA THR A 35 -11.17 -19.82 -16.24
C THR A 35 -11.24 -19.10 -17.58
N GLY A 36 -12.36 -18.42 -17.83
CA GLY A 36 -12.57 -17.68 -19.06
C GLY A 36 -11.77 -16.37 -19.10
N VAL A 37 -11.34 -15.97 -20.29
CA VAL A 37 -10.62 -14.71 -20.49
C VAL A 37 -11.45 -13.51 -19.98
N SER A 38 -12.77 -13.51 -20.19
CA SER A 38 -13.65 -12.47 -19.70
C SER A 38 -13.72 -12.34 -18.19
N GLU A 39 -13.41 -13.39 -17.46
CA GLU A 39 -13.40 -13.39 -15.99
C GLU A 39 -12.15 -12.70 -15.42
N VAL A 40 -11.08 -12.62 -16.17
CA VAL A 40 -9.81 -12.02 -15.76
C VAL A 40 -9.50 -10.71 -16.47
N CYS A 41 -10.18 -10.44 -17.59
CA CYS A 41 -10.09 -9.18 -18.33
C CYS A 41 -11.27 -8.28 -17.98
N ASP A 42 -11.41 -7.96 -16.71
CA ASP A 42 -12.57 -7.33 -16.10
C ASP A 42 -12.23 -6.00 -15.39
N ALA A 43 -11.11 -5.37 -15.74
CA ALA A 43 -10.74 -4.08 -15.17
C ALA A 43 -11.86 -3.08 -15.30
N ASN A 44 -12.26 -2.50 -14.16
CA ASN A 44 -13.32 -1.51 -14.16
C ASN A 44 -12.82 -0.16 -14.71
N PRO A 45 -13.74 0.76 -15.10
CA PRO A 45 -13.37 2.06 -15.66
C PRO A 45 -12.50 2.91 -14.75
N TYR A 46 -12.63 2.80 -13.43
CA TYR A 46 -11.80 3.54 -12.47
C TYR A 46 -10.34 3.07 -12.51
N LEU A 47 -10.12 1.76 -12.58
CA LEU A 47 -8.79 1.20 -12.71
C LEU A 47 -8.14 1.58 -14.03
N LEU A 48 -8.88 1.51 -15.14
CA LEU A 48 -8.38 1.91 -16.46
C LEU A 48 -8.02 3.40 -16.50
N ARG A 49 -8.82 4.25 -15.88
CA ARG A 49 -8.54 5.69 -15.76
C ARG A 49 -7.31 5.94 -14.88
N ALA A 50 -7.21 5.26 -13.76
CA ALA A 50 -6.05 5.36 -12.88
C ALA A 50 -4.76 4.93 -13.59
N ALA A 51 -4.81 3.87 -14.39
CA ALA A 51 -3.69 3.44 -15.22
C ALA A 51 -3.25 4.51 -16.21
N LYS A 52 -4.21 5.19 -16.83
CA LYS A 52 -3.94 6.27 -17.80
C LYS A 52 -3.24 7.47 -17.16
N PHE A 53 -3.69 7.92 -15.99
CA PHE A 53 -3.25 9.18 -15.38
C PHE A 53 -2.20 9.04 -14.29
N HIS A 54 -2.16 7.90 -13.59
CA HIS A 54 -1.29 7.68 -12.44
C HIS A 54 -0.43 6.42 -12.58
N GLY A 55 -0.61 5.66 -13.65
CA GLY A 55 0.08 4.41 -13.88
C GLY A 55 1.53 4.62 -14.31
N LYS A 56 2.35 3.62 -14.00
CA LYS A 56 3.73 3.52 -14.45
C LYS A 56 3.84 2.36 -15.45
N PRO A 57 4.31 2.59 -16.68
CA PRO A 57 4.51 1.50 -17.63
C PRO A 57 5.57 0.52 -17.09
N SER A 58 5.30 -0.77 -17.26
CA SER A 58 6.25 -1.83 -16.99
C SER A 58 6.83 -2.39 -18.29
N GLN A 59 7.83 -3.26 -18.18
CA GLN A 59 8.38 -3.96 -19.35
C GLN A 59 7.72 -5.32 -19.61
N VAL A 60 6.72 -5.67 -18.79
CA VAL A 60 6.01 -6.95 -18.90
C VAL A 60 4.91 -6.83 -19.93
N ILE A 61 4.92 -7.70 -20.92
CA ILE A 61 3.86 -7.80 -21.93
C ILE A 61 2.63 -8.48 -21.30
N CYS A 62 1.44 -8.00 -21.65
CA CYS A 62 0.19 -8.60 -21.19
C CYS A 62 0.16 -10.10 -21.48
N PRO A 63 -0.09 -10.93 -20.45
CA PRO A 63 -0.08 -12.39 -20.63
C PRO A 63 -1.30 -12.92 -21.38
N ILE A 64 -2.32 -12.10 -21.58
CA ILE A 64 -3.55 -12.48 -22.25
C ILE A 64 -3.56 -12.04 -23.71
N CYS A 65 -3.56 -10.74 -23.99
CA CYS A 65 -3.64 -10.24 -25.36
C CYS A 65 -2.29 -10.17 -26.08
N ARG A 66 -1.18 -10.11 -25.33
CA ARG A 66 0.20 -10.00 -25.81
C ARG A 66 0.49 -8.84 -26.75
N LYS A 67 -0.37 -7.82 -26.73
CA LYS A 67 -0.28 -6.65 -27.60
C LYS A 67 0.33 -5.43 -26.95
N GLU A 68 0.28 -5.37 -25.63
CA GLU A 68 0.62 -4.16 -24.86
C GLU A 68 1.43 -4.51 -23.62
N GLN A 69 2.31 -3.60 -23.22
CA GLN A 69 2.99 -3.66 -21.93
C GLN A 69 2.00 -3.32 -20.81
N LEU A 70 2.11 -4.04 -19.70
CA LEU A 70 1.27 -3.80 -18.54
C LEU A 70 1.65 -2.48 -17.86
N THR A 71 0.65 -1.80 -17.34
CA THR A 71 0.78 -0.59 -16.53
C THR A 71 0.60 -0.96 -15.06
N LEU A 72 1.44 -0.44 -14.19
CA LEU A 72 1.34 -0.63 -12.74
C LEU A 72 0.63 0.57 -12.11
N VAL A 73 -0.34 0.30 -11.28
CA VAL A 73 -1.10 1.31 -10.53
C VAL A 73 -0.97 1.03 -9.05
N SER A 74 -0.58 2.02 -8.27
CA SER A 74 -0.45 1.92 -6.82
C SER A 74 -1.64 2.58 -6.14
N TRP A 75 -2.43 1.77 -5.42
CA TRP A 75 -3.57 2.20 -4.62
C TRP A 75 -3.19 2.31 -3.16
N VAL A 76 -3.65 3.37 -2.49
CA VAL A 76 -3.41 3.58 -1.06
C VAL A 76 -4.66 3.39 -0.24
N PHE A 77 -4.51 2.75 0.93
CA PHE A 77 -5.61 2.52 1.87
C PHE A 77 -5.11 2.72 3.30
N GLY A 78 -5.88 3.43 4.09
CA GLY A 78 -5.57 3.66 5.50
C GLY A 78 -6.59 4.56 6.16
N ASP A 79 -6.90 4.28 7.43
CA ASP A 79 -7.89 5.03 8.20
C ASP A 79 -7.50 6.49 8.39
N HIS A 80 -6.19 6.76 8.49
CA HIS A 80 -5.66 8.11 8.69
C HIS A 80 -5.57 8.94 7.41
N LEU A 81 -5.76 8.32 6.25
CA LEU A 81 -5.64 9.00 4.97
C LEU A 81 -6.89 9.85 4.61
N GLY A 82 -8.01 9.62 5.28
CA GLY A 82 -9.26 10.33 4.97
C GLY A 82 -9.67 10.14 3.51
N ALA A 83 -9.91 11.24 2.79
CA ALA A 83 -10.32 11.24 1.39
C ALA A 83 -9.25 10.69 0.42
N VAL A 84 -7.99 10.61 0.85
CA VAL A 84 -6.89 10.04 0.05
C VAL A 84 -6.99 8.51 -0.01
N SER A 85 -7.58 7.88 1.00
CA SER A 85 -7.78 6.43 1.02
C SER A 85 -8.62 5.96 -0.17
N GLY A 86 -8.17 4.91 -0.84
CA GLY A 86 -8.84 4.39 -2.04
C GLY A 86 -8.46 5.12 -3.33
N SER A 87 -7.41 5.94 -3.33
CA SER A 87 -6.93 6.65 -4.51
C SER A 87 -5.63 6.05 -5.07
N ALA A 88 -5.43 6.22 -6.38
CA ALA A 88 -4.18 5.87 -7.04
C ALA A 88 -3.16 6.99 -6.88
N ARG A 89 -1.92 6.62 -6.62
CA ARG A 89 -0.82 7.55 -6.38
C ARG A 89 0.42 7.19 -7.20
N THR A 90 1.15 8.21 -7.64
CA THR A 90 2.45 8.04 -8.29
C THR A 90 3.54 7.70 -7.24
N ALA A 91 4.71 7.27 -7.71
CA ALA A 91 5.84 6.97 -6.80
C ALA A 91 6.26 8.18 -5.97
N GLU A 92 6.27 9.36 -6.58
CA GLU A 92 6.60 10.62 -5.92
C GLU A 92 5.56 11.00 -4.85
N GLU A 93 4.29 10.83 -5.16
CA GLU A 93 3.19 11.06 -4.22
C GLU A 93 3.24 10.10 -3.03
N LEU A 94 3.60 8.83 -3.26
CA LEU A 94 3.77 7.85 -2.18
C LEU A 94 4.87 8.24 -1.19
N VAL A 95 5.99 8.78 -1.69
CA VAL A 95 7.06 9.29 -0.82
C VAL A 95 6.55 10.44 0.04
N LEU A 96 5.80 11.38 -0.52
CA LEU A 96 5.22 12.50 0.21
C LEU A 96 4.20 12.03 1.25
N LEU A 97 3.32 11.10 0.90
CA LEU A 97 2.35 10.53 1.84
C LEU A 97 3.05 9.81 3.00
N ALA A 98 4.12 9.08 2.73
CA ALA A 98 4.89 8.37 3.75
C ALA A 98 5.55 9.29 4.78
N THR A 99 5.80 10.55 4.42
CA THR A 99 6.33 11.57 5.35
C THR A 99 5.26 12.27 6.18
N ARG A 100 4.01 12.26 5.72
CA ARG A 100 2.90 13.02 6.32
C ARG A 100 1.97 12.17 7.18
N PHE A 101 1.83 10.89 6.85
CA PHE A 101 0.85 10.01 7.46
C PHE A 101 1.51 8.86 8.21
N ASP A 102 0.80 8.36 9.22
CA ASP A 102 1.11 7.10 9.87
C ASP A 102 0.90 5.93 8.89
N GLU A 103 1.08 4.73 9.35
CA GLU A 103 0.98 3.51 8.56
C GLU A 103 -0.24 3.47 7.62
N PHE A 104 0.02 3.21 6.36
CA PHE A 104 -1.01 2.93 5.35
C PHE A 104 -0.54 1.82 4.41
N SER A 105 -1.49 1.14 3.79
CA SER A 105 -1.22 0.06 2.84
C SER A 105 -1.15 0.59 1.42
N VAL A 106 -0.25 -0.01 0.62
CA VAL A 106 -0.15 0.22 -0.82
C VAL A 106 -0.39 -1.11 -1.53
N HIS A 107 -1.30 -1.11 -2.49
CA HIS A 107 -1.61 -2.26 -3.34
C HIS A 107 -1.23 -1.93 -4.77
N VAL A 108 -0.28 -2.67 -5.31
CA VAL A 108 0.17 -2.50 -6.70
C VAL A 108 -0.57 -3.48 -7.58
N VAL A 109 -1.30 -2.95 -8.55
CA VAL A 109 -2.09 -3.70 -9.52
C VAL A 109 -1.49 -3.52 -10.90
N GLU A 110 -1.28 -4.61 -11.63
CA GLU A 110 -0.98 -4.56 -13.05
C GLU A 110 -2.28 -4.53 -13.86
N VAL A 111 -2.29 -3.77 -14.93
CA VAL A 111 -3.45 -3.65 -15.80
C VAL A 111 -3.03 -3.53 -17.26
N CYS A 112 -3.75 -4.21 -18.13
CA CYS A 112 -3.66 -4.04 -19.56
C CYS A 112 -4.79 -3.10 -20.01
N ARG A 113 -4.43 -1.97 -20.60
CA ARG A 113 -5.40 -0.98 -21.07
C ARG A 113 -6.09 -1.42 -22.37
N THR A 114 -5.59 -2.45 -23.03
CA THR A 114 -6.16 -2.99 -24.27
C THR A 114 -7.22 -4.06 -24.02
N CYS A 115 -6.90 -5.09 -23.22
CA CYS A 115 -7.84 -6.21 -22.98
C CYS A 115 -8.49 -6.19 -21.59
N SER A 116 -8.13 -5.26 -20.73
CA SER A 116 -8.63 -5.14 -19.34
C SER A 116 -8.16 -6.23 -18.38
N TRP A 117 -7.10 -6.99 -18.73
CA TRP A 117 -6.43 -7.86 -17.77
C TRP A 117 -5.99 -7.03 -16.56
N ASN A 118 -6.21 -7.55 -15.37
CA ASN A 118 -5.69 -6.96 -14.15
C ASN A 118 -5.39 -8.02 -13.10
N HIS A 119 -4.39 -7.77 -12.31
CA HIS A 119 -4.01 -8.66 -11.20
C HIS A 119 -3.22 -7.88 -10.15
N LEU A 120 -3.40 -8.24 -8.90
CA LEU A 120 -2.60 -7.71 -7.82
C LEU A 120 -1.18 -8.28 -7.91
N VAL A 121 -0.19 -7.39 -7.92
CA VAL A 121 1.24 -7.74 -8.04
C VAL A 121 1.86 -7.91 -6.67
N LYS A 122 1.69 -6.91 -5.83
CA LYS A 122 2.20 -6.88 -4.45
C LYS A 122 1.43 -5.91 -3.59
N SER A 123 1.54 -6.09 -2.30
CA SER A 123 1.12 -5.10 -1.31
C SER A 123 2.22 -4.88 -0.29
N TYR A 124 2.25 -3.72 0.31
CA TYR A 124 3.20 -3.37 1.36
C TYR A 124 2.67 -2.21 2.21
N VAL A 125 3.37 -1.92 3.28
CA VAL A 125 3.02 -0.85 4.22
C VAL A 125 4.06 0.25 4.13
N LEU A 126 3.60 1.49 4.07
CA LEU A 126 4.40 2.71 4.15
C LEU A 126 3.93 3.57 5.33
N GLY A 127 4.61 4.69 5.54
CA GLY A 127 4.28 5.68 6.56
C GLY A 127 5.04 5.50 7.85
N ALA A 128 4.87 6.46 8.76
CA ALA A 128 5.53 6.44 10.05
C ALA A 128 5.08 5.25 10.90
N ILE A 129 6.03 4.60 11.56
CA ILE A 129 5.70 3.58 12.55
C ILE A 129 5.11 4.31 13.76
N PRO A 130 3.85 4.03 14.16
CA PRO A 130 3.32 4.63 15.36
C PRO A 130 4.21 4.22 16.55
N PRO A 131 4.48 5.13 17.50
CA PRO A 131 5.21 4.78 18.70
C PRO A 131 4.50 3.62 19.39
N PRO A 132 5.22 2.68 20.02
CA PRO A 132 4.59 1.61 20.77
C PRO A 132 3.63 2.26 21.76
N LYS A 133 2.38 1.81 21.77
CA LYS A 133 1.35 2.31 22.70
C LYS A 133 1.96 2.22 24.09
N GLY A 134 2.38 3.39 24.62
CA GLY A 134 3.22 3.49 25.77
C GLY A 134 2.62 2.72 26.93
N SER A 135 3.45 1.95 27.61
CA SER A 135 3.19 1.62 28.98
C SER A 135 2.81 2.92 29.69
N ARG A 136 1.57 3.00 30.13
CA ARG A 136 1.15 4.07 31.03
C ARG A 136 2.14 4.06 32.18
N THR A 137 3.02 5.02 32.23
CA THR A 137 3.80 5.31 33.43
C THR A 137 2.78 5.53 34.54
N PRO A 138 2.82 4.74 35.61
CA PRO A 138 1.90 4.97 36.70
C PRO A 138 2.16 6.39 37.21
N ARG A 139 1.15 7.22 37.16
CA ARG A 139 1.16 8.58 37.69
C ARG A 139 1.47 8.43 39.19
N ARG A 140 2.68 8.77 39.56
CA ARG A 140 3.12 8.79 40.96
C ARG A 140 2.18 9.76 41.71
N THR A 141 1.23 9.21 42.42
CA THR A 141 0.40 9.97 43.37
C THR A 141 1.33 10.50 44.46
N GLN A 142 1.56 11.79 44.42
CA GLN A 142 2.16 12.47 45.55
C GLN A 142 1.12 12.46 46.66
N THR A 143 1.31 11.55 47.62
CA THR A 143 0.61 11.64 48.90
C THR A 143 1.06 12.91 49.61
N ALA A 144 0.18 13.86 49.66
CA ALA A 144 0.34 15.04 50.52
C ALA A 144 0.40 14.54 51.98
N ARG A 145 1.58 14.63 52.57
CA ARG A 145 1.71 14.52 54.02
C ARG A 145 1.07 15.75 54.65
N SER A 146 -0.11 15.60 55.23
CA SER A 146 -0.68 16.54 56.15
C SER A 146 0.14 16.56 57.44
N ARG A 147 0.84 17.65 57.66
CA ARG A 147 1.43 17.94 58.99
C ARG A 147 0.30 18.32 59.92
N ALA A 148 -0.01 17.45 60.84
CA ALA A 148 -0.75 17.82 62.07
C ALA A 148 0.09 18.79 62.90
N ARG A 149 -0.40 20.01 63.07
CA ARG A 149 0.08 20.90 64.13
C ARG A 149 -0.74 20.60 65.39
N THR A 150 -0.10 20.04 66.36
CA THR A 150 -0.57 20.04 67.74
C THR A 150 -0.38 21.42 68.28
N ALA A 151 -1.48 22.04 68.70
CA ALA A 151 -1.46 23.20 69.54
C ALA A 151 -1.43 22.70 70.98
N SER A 152 -0.46 23.17 71.73
CA SER A 152 -0.48 23.18 73.20
C SER A 152 -0.62 24.61 73.60
N GLU A 153 -1.60 24.84 74.44
CA GLU A 153 -1.77 25.92 75.40
C GLU A 153 -1.19 27.24 75.10
#